data_84be8f3bbbb3d421faf677033dc88714
#
_entry.id   84be8f3bbbb3d421faf677033dc88714
#
_cell.length_a   1.000
_cell.length_b   1.000
_cell.length_c   1.000
_cell.angle_alpha   90.00
_cell.angle_beta   90.00
_cell.angle_gamma   90.00
#
_symmetry.space_group_name_H-M   'P 1'
#
loop_
_entity.id
_entity.type
_entity.pdbx_description
1 polymer ?
#
loop_
_entity_poly.entity_id
_entity_poly.type
_entity_poly.pdbx_seq_one_letter_code
_entity_poly.pdbx_strand_id
1 'polypeptide(L)'
;GENTMQVKISDSIKYIGVDDKTIDLFESQYLVPNGISYNSYLIVDEKVAIMDTVDKRKTDEWLENLDRELNGRIPDYLVISHLEPDHASNIKVVSEKYPSMKLVGNAKTFSMLPQFFPDFDFADKTVTVKEEEELELDSKKLTFIMAPMVHWPEVMVSYESAEKVLFSADGFGTFGALDAQEDDWACEARRYYFNICGKYGVQVQNLLKKAAKLDIQKICPLHGPVLDENLGWYIGLYDTWSKYEPETDGVFIAYCSVHGNTAKAAEKLCEIIKSKTDKKVSIADLSRTDLAEDIEDAFRFSRMVVIAPSYDGGVFPIMNDFLHHLKIKGYKNRKVAMVENGSWAPSAAKTMRTYLEEMKNVEICPTVVTIRSAMKEENIPQLEQLADEILG
;
A
#
# COMPACT_ATOMS: atom_id res chain seq x y z
N GLY A 1 -33.43 -0.37 4.85
CA GLY A 1 -32.74 0.48 3.93
C GLY A 1 -31.47 0.99 4.56
N GLU A 2 -30.36 0.30 4.37
CA GLU A 2 -29.06 0.79 4.81
C GLU A 2 -28.67 1.96 3.90
N ASN A 3 -28.42 3.10 4.49
CA ASN A 3 -27.88 4.28 3.86
C ASN A 3 -26.43 3.98 3.47
N THR A 4 -26.21 3.41 2.30
CA THR A 4 -24.90 3.47 1.67
C THR A 4 -24.61 4.94 1.39
N MET A 5 -23.56 5.50 2.02
CA MET A 5 -23.08 6.83 1.68
C MET A 5 -22.81 6.88 0.18
N GLN A 6 -23.66 7.61 -0.56
CA GLN A 6 -23.43 7.82 -1.99
C GLN A 6 -22.23 8.76 -2.16
N VAL A 7 -21.12 8.17 -2.62
CA VAL A 7 -19.96 8.95 -3.02
C VAL A 7 -20.36 9.69 -4.31
N LYS A 8 -20.48 11.00 -4.22
CA LYS A 8 -20.79 11.84 -5.39
C LYS A 8 -19.49 12.45 -5.92
N ILE A 9 -19.12 12.08 -7.15
CA ILE A 9 -17.96 12.66 -7.84
C ILE A 9 -18.44 13.84 -8.68
N SER A 10 -19.35 13.58 -9.63
CA SER A 10 -20.00 14.61 -10.45
C SER A 10 -21.27 14.03 -11.07
N ASP A 11 -21.98 14.82 -11.88
CA ASP A 11 -23.18 14.33 -12.59
C ASP A 11 -22.83 13.33 -13.68
N SER A 12 -21.64 13.38 -14.25
CA SER A 12 -21.22 12.50 -15.35
C SER A 12 -20.25 11.39 -14.91
N ILE A 13 -19.61 11.50 -13.77
CA ILE A 13 -18.72 10.47 -13.23
C ILE A 13 -19.35 9.93 -11.96
N LYS A 14 -19.76 8.64 -12.02
CA LYS A 14 -20.50 7.97 -10.96
C LYS A 14 -19.61 6.95 -10.26
N TYR A 15 -19.72 6.85 -8.94
CA TYR A 15 -19.15 5.77 -8.17
C TYR A 15 -20.10 4.58 -8.19
N ILE A 16 -19.62 3.42 -8.64
CA ILE A 16 -20.39 2.17 -8.71
C ILE A 16 -19.71 1.03 -7.95
N GLY A 17 -18.72 1.35 -7.11
CA GLY A 17 -17.99 0.38 -6.32
C GLY A 17 -18.78 -0.18 -5.13
N VAL A 18 -18.15 -1.04 -4.38
CA VAL A 18 -18.75 -1.79 -3.28
C VAL A 18 -17.81 -1.86 -2.10
N ASP A 19 -18.36 -1.73 -0.88
CA ASP A 19 -17.65 -2.01 0.37
C ASP A 19 -17.72 -3.50 0.68
N ASP A 20 -16.60 -4.07 1.11
CA ASP A 20 -16.52 -5.44 1.62
C ASP A 20 -16.08 -5.41 3.08
N LYS A 21 -17.02 -5.65 3.98
CA LYS A 21 -16.79 -5.64 5.44
C LYS A 21 -16.66 -7.04 6.04
N THR A 22 -16.82 -8.08 5.22
CA THR A 22 -16.74 -9.48 5.68
C THR A 22 -15.42 -10.16 5.33
N ILE A 23 -14.59 -9.52 4.52
CA ILE A 23 -13.24 -9.99 4.26
C ILE A 23 -12.37 -9.76 5.51
N ASP A 24 -11.63 -10.77 5.92
CA ASP A 24 -10.70 -10.69 7.06
C ASP A 24 -9.26 -10.36 6.64
N LEU A 25 -8.81 -10.95 5.52
CA LEU A 25 -7.47 -10.76 4.98
C LEU A 25 -7.52 -10.29 3.53
N PHE A 26 -6.91 -9.16 3.25
CA PHE A 26 -6.66 -8.70 1.89
C PHE A 26 -5.40 -9.41 1.35
N GLU A 27 -5.45 -9.88 0.11
CA GLU A 27 -4.40 -10.70 -0.51
C GLU A 27 -3.97 -11.91 0.35
N SER A 28 -4.88 -12.43 1.18
CA SER A 28 -4.64 -13.54 2.12
C SER A 28 -3.51 -13.28 3.12
N GLN A 29 -3.16 -12.03 3.37
CA GLN A 29 -2.07 -11.71 4.30
C GLN A 29 -2.28 -10.42 5.11
N TYR A 30 -2.99 -9.43 4.60
CA TYR A 30 -3.13 -8.15 5.30
C TYR A 30 -4.44 -8.08 6.06
N LEU A 31 -4.36 -7.86 7.36
CA LEU A 31 -5.55 -7.67 8.21
C LEU A 31 -6.32 -6.42 7.77
N VAL A 32 -7.60 -6.56 7.57
CA VAL A 32 -8.50 -5.45 7.21
C VAL A 32 -9.70 -5.41 8.17
N PRO A 33 -9.48 -4.99 9.43
CA PRO A 33 -10.54 -4.98 10.44
C PRO A 33 -11.70 -4.04 10.07
N ASN A 34 -11.45 -3.01 9.28
CA ASN A 34 -12.43 -2.08 8.77
C ASN A 34 -12.87 -2.41 7.34
N GLY A 35 -12.58 -3.62 6.86
CA GLY A 35 -12.91 -4.04 5.51
C GLY A 35 -12.05 -3.40 4.44
N ILE A 36 -12.57 -3.39 3.22
CA ILE A 36 -11.96 -2.75 2.07
C ILE A 36 -13.05 -2.27 1.12
N SER A 37 -12.77 -1.23 0.33
CA SER A 37 -13.62 -0.85 -0.79
C SER A 37 -13.03 -1.37 -2.09
N TYR A 38 -13.88 -1.91 -2.97
CA TYR A 38 -13.53 -2.17 -4.37
C TYR A 38 -14.15 -1.06 -5.19
N ASN A 39 -13.32 -0.12 -5.62
CA ASN A 39 -13.81 1.05 -6.32
C ASN A 39 -13.94 0.77 -7.81
N SER A 40 -15.06 1.16 -8.36
CA SER A 40 -15.34 1.13 -9.79
C SER A 40 -16.14 2.38 -10.13
N TYR A 41 -15.94 2.89 -11.33
CA TYR A 41 -16.53 4.16 -11.74
C TYR A 41 -17.21 4.03 -13.09
N LEU A 42 -18.19 4.89 -13.34
CA LEU A 42 -18.89 4.97 -14.61
C LEU A 42 -18.83 6.40 -15.13
N ILE A 43 -18.31 6.58 -16.33
CA ILE A 43 -18.32 7.85 -17.01
C ILE A 43 -19.47 7.84 -18.02
N VAL A 44 -20.43 8.74 -17.82
CA VAL A 44 -21.62 8.86 -18.68
C VAL A 44 -21.48 10.11 -19.55
N ASP A 45 -21.25 9.88 -20.83
CA ASP A 45 -21.17 10.89 -21.87
C ASP A 45 -21.94 10.37 -23.09
N GLU A 46 -21.72 10.86 -24.28
CA GLU A 46 -22.29 10.24 -25.48
C GLU A 46 -21.83 8.76 -25.57
N LYS A 47 -20.54 8.54 -25.36
CA LYS A 47 -20.01 7.20 -25.10
C LYS A 47 -19.90 6.97 -23.59
N VAL A 48 -20.19 5.76 -23.16
CA VAL A 48 -20.19 5.37 -21.76
C VAL A 48 -19.04 4.43 -21.47
N ALA A 49 -18.23 4.76 -20.46
CA ALA A 49 -17.08 3.95 -20.06
C ALA A 49 -17.20 3.49 -18.61
N ILE A 50 -17.01 2.18 -18.41
CA ILE A 50 -16.83 1.58 -17.07
C ILE A 50 -15.34 1.58 -16.77
N MET A 51 -14.96 2.08 -15.58
CA MET A 51 -13.58 2.10 -15.11
C MET A 51 -13.38 0.98 -14.10
N ASP A 52 -12.79 -0.11 -14.51
CA ASP A 52 -12.53 -1.33 -13.75
C ASP A 52 -13.77 -2.02 -13.19
N THR A 53 -13.61 -3.21 -12.63
CA THR A 53 -14.66 -3.99 -11.98
C THR A 53 -14.34 -4.19 -10.51
N VAL A 54 -14.97 -5.16 -9.85
CA VAL A 54 -14.76 -5.47 -8.44
C VAL A 54 -14.46 -6.95 -8.25
N ASP A 55 -14.09 -7.32 -7.02
CA ASP A 55 -13.88 -8.71 -6.62
C ASP A 55 -15.14 -9.55 -6.81
N LYS A 56 -14.96 -10.82 -7.14
CA LYS A 56 -16.07 -11.79 -7.31
C LYS A 56 -16.94 -11.92 -6.05
N ARG A 57 -16.43 -11.55 -4.90
CA ARG A 57 -17.19 -11.54 -3.63
C ARG A 57 -18.39 -10.59 -3.69
N LYS A 58 -18.33 -9.58 -4.54
CA LYS A 58 -19.31 -8.48 -4.63
C LYS A 58 -19.89 -8.30 -6.04
N THR A 59 -19.87 -9.35 -6.85
CA THR A 59 -20.36 -9.31 -8.24
C THR A 59 -21.81 -8.79 -8.35
N ASP A 60 -22.72 -9.35 -7.59
CA ASP A 60 -24.15 -9.01 -7.70
C ASP A 60 -24.43 -7.57 -7.32
N GLU A 61 -23.85 -7.10 -6.22
CA GLU A 61 -24.02 -5.73 -5.75
C GLU A 61 -23.44 -4.72 -6.76
N TRP A 62 -22.26 -5.04 -7.33
CA TRP A 62 -21.67 -4.20 -8.37
C TRP A 62 -22.53 -4.14 -9.63
N LEU A 63 -23.06 -5.27 -10.09
CA LEU A 63 -23.94 -5.30 -11.26
C LEU A 63 -25.23 -4.49 -11.02
N GLU A 64 -25.77 -4.52 -9.81
CA GLU A 64 -26.91 -3.69 -9.44
C GLU A 64 -26.57 -2.19 -9.48
N ASN A 65 -25.42 -1.82 -8.95
CA ASN A 65 -24.93 -0.43 -8.98
C ASN A 65 -24.73 0.05 -10.41
N LEU A 66 -24.11 -0.79 -11.24
CA LEU A 66 -23.88 -0.51 -12.65
C LEU A 66 -25.19 -0.32 -13.40
N ASP A 67 -26.14 -1.24 -13.24
CA ASP A 67 -27.44 -1.19 -13.92
C ASP A 67 -28.22 0.08 -13.55
N ARG A 68 -28.22 0.42 -12.26
CA ARG A 68 -28.88 1.63 -11.76
C ARG A 68 -28.30 2.90 -12.40
N GLU A 69 -26.96 3.02 -12.41
CA GLU A 69 -26.30 4.22 -12.90
C GLU A 69 -26.25 4.31 -14.45
N LEU A 70 -26.31 3.17 -15.13
CA LEU A 70 -26.49 3.13 -16.60
C LEU A 70 -27.85 3.70 -17.00
N ASN A 71 -28.87 3.54 -16.17
CA ASN A 71 -30.21 4.05 -16.41
C ASN A 71 -30.74 3.74 -17.84
N GLY A 72 -30.63 2.49 -18.27
CA GLY A 72 -31.05 2.02 -19.58
C GLY A 72 -30.00 2.18 -20.69
N ARG A 73 -28.88 2.84 -20.44
CA ARG A 73 -27.78 2.96 -21.39
C ARG A 73 -26.98 1.65 -21.47
N ILE A 74 -26.34 1.42 -22.60
CA ILE A 74 -25.40 0.30 -22.81
C ILE A 74 -23.97 0.88 -22.75
N PRO A 75 -23.08 0.29 -21.96
CA PRO A 75 -21.70 0.77 -21.92
C PRO A 75 -20.98 0.48 -23.25
N ASP A 76 -20.20 1.45 -23.71
CA ASP A 76 -19.39 1.32 -24.92
C ASP A 76 -18.02 0.71 -24.63
N TYR A 77 -17.48 1.00 -23.44
CA TYR A 77 -16.13 0.61 -23.05
C TYR A 77 -16.06 0.11 -21.60
N LEU A 78 -15.20 -0.89 -21.39
CA LEU A 78 -14.65 -1.21 -20.08
C LEU A 78 -13.16 -0.93 -20.13
N VAL A 79 -12.71 0.03 -19.36
CA VAL A 79 -11.28 0.37 -19.21
C VAL A 79 -10.69 -0.50 -18.11
N ILE A 80 -9.64 -1.24 -18.43
CA ILE A 80 -8.95 -2.15 -17.51
C ILE A 80 -7.63 -1.48 -17.09
N SER A 81 -7.62 -0.93 -15.88
CA SER A 81 -6.42 -0.34 -15.30
C SER A 81 -5.49 -1.41 -14.73
N HIS A 82 -6.06 -2.50 -14.19
CA HIS A 82 -5.33 -3.51 -13.45
C HIS A 82 -6.05 -4.85 -13.49
N LEU A 83 -5.29 -5.94 -13.57
CA LEU A 83 -5.84 -7.30 -13.72
C LEU A 83 -5.91 -8.10 -12.42
N GLU A 84 -5.45 -7.55 -11.29
CA GLU A 84 -5.61 -8.24 -10.02
C GLU A 84 -7.09 -8.55 -9.79
N PRO A 85 -7.44 -9.78 -9.35
CA PRO A 85 -8.84 -10.22 -9.30
C PRO A 85 -9.80 -9.36 -8.49
N ASP A 86 -9.31 -8.60 -7.52
CA ASP A 86 -10.15 -7.67 -6.75
C ASP A 86 -10.72 -6.51 -7.60
N HIS A 87 -10.17 -6.29 -8.80
CA HIS A 87 -10.66 -5.29 -9.76
C HIS A 87 -11.02 -5.89 -11.11
N ALA A 88 -10.70 -7.16 -11.36
CA ALA A 88 -10.79 -7.76 -12.68
C ALA A 88 -11.70 -8.99 -12.75
N SER A 89 -12.19 -9.50 -11.63
CA SER A 89 -12.96 -10.75 -11.58
C SER A 89 -14.21 -10.73 -12.45
N ASN A 90 -14.80 -9.56 -12.68
CA ASN A 90 -16.07 -9.45 -13.41
C ASN A 90 -15.91 -9.02 -14.87
N ILE A 91 -14.70 -9.01 -15.41
CA ILE A 91 -14.47 -8.63 -16.82
C ILE A 91 -15.27 -9.51 -17.76
N LYS A 92 -15.20 -10.83 -17.61
CA LYS A 92 -15.94 -11.77 -18.46
C LYS A 92 -17.45 -11.62 -18.29
N VAL A 93 -17.92 -11.56 -17.05
CA VAL A 93 -19.35 -11.45 -16.72
C VAL A 93 -19.98 -10.21 -17.36
N VAL A 94 -19.37 -9.04 -17.18
CA VAL A 94 -19.90 -7.80 -17.73
C VAL A 94 -19.77 -7.73 -19.24
N SER A 95 -18.72 -8.32 -19.81
CA SER A 95 -18.53 -8.41 -21.26
C SER A 95 -19.58 -9.29 -21.91
N GLU A 96 -19.97 -10.39 -21.28
CA GLU A 96 -21.05 -11.26 -21.76
C GLU A 96 -22.41 -10.58 -21.60
N LYS A 97 -22.63 -9.80 -20.56
CA LYS A 97 -23.87 -9.04 -20.35
C LYS A 97 -24.05 -7.95 -21.40
N TYR A 98 -22.97 -7.33 -21.84
CA TYR A 98 -22.97 -6.26 -22.84
C TYR A 98 -22.07 -6.64 -24.03
N PRO A 99 -22.53 -7.49 -24.95
CA PRO A 99 -21.65 -8.05 -25.98
C PRO A 99 -21.04 -7.05 -26.95
N SER A 100 -21.65 -5.87 -27.12
CA SER A 100 -21.12 -4.80 -27.99
C SER A 100 -20.03 -3.96 -27.33
N MET A 101 -19.86 -4.09 -26.00
CA MET A 101 -18.86 -3.33 -25.26
C MET A 101 -17.44 -3.75 -25.62
N LYS A 102 -16.55 -2.76 -25.82
CA LYS A 102 -15.14 -2.99 -26.08
C LYS A 102 -14.34 -2.95 -24.78
N LEU A 103 -13.31 -3.78 -24.69
CA LEU A 103 -12.33 -3.78 -23.60
C LEU A 103 -11.17 -2.87 -23.99
N VAL A 104 -10.84 -1.93 -23.14
CA VAL A 104 -9.75 -0.98 -23.35
C VAL A 104 -8.61 -1.30 -22.38
N GLY A 105 -7.44 -1.55 -22.90
CA GLY A 105 -6.26 -1.88 -22.12
C GLY A 105 -5.00 -1.76 -22.95
N ASN A 106 -3.83 -1.91 -22.33
CA ASN A 106 -2.59 -1.95 -23.07
C ASN A 106 -2.25 -3.37 -23.55
N ALA A 107 -1.20 -3.50 -24.37
CA ALA A 107 -0.81 -4.79 -24.93
C ALA A 107 -0.50 -5.84 -23.84
N LYS A 108 0.11 -5.42 -22.75
CA LYS A 108 0.45 -6.30 -21.62
C LYS A 108 -0.81 -6.82 -20.93
N THR A 109 -1.81 -5.98 -20.75
CA THR A 109 -3.13 -6.36 -20.22
C THR A 109 -3.73 -7.50 -21.03
N PHE A 110 -3.77 -7.35 -22.35
CA PHE A 110 -4.39 -8.38 -23.21
C PHE A 110 -3.52 -9.63 -23.36
N SER A 111 -2.21 -9.55 -23.16
CA SER A 111 -1.37 -10.75 -23.10
C SER A 111 -1.56 -11.54 -21.81
N MET A 112 -1.89 -10.88 -20.71
CA MET A 112 -2.10 -11.49 -19.39
C MET A 112 -3.56 -11.96 -19.19
N LEU A 113 -4.53 -11.33 -19.82
CA LEU A 113 -5.96 -11.59 -19.60
C LEU A 113 -6.35 -13.06 -19.75
N PRO A 114 -5.84 -13.82 -20.75
CA PRO A 114 -6.15 -15.24 -20.88
C PRO A 114 -5.69 -16.11 -19.71
N GLN A 115 -4.73 -15.65 -18.92
CA GLN A 115 -4.29 -16.40 -17.74
C GLN A 115 -5.37 -16.43 -16.66
N PHE A 116 -6.23 -15.40 -16.60
CA PHE A 116 -7.34 -15.30 -15.65
C PHE A 116 -8.65 -15.86 -16.20
N PHE A 117 -8.84 -15.78 -17.52
CA PHE A 117 -10.05 -16.21 -18.21
C PHE A 117 -9.69 -17.06 -19.44
N PRO A 118 -9.23 -18.31 -19.24
CA PRO A 118 -8.74 -19.14 -20.36
C PRO A 118 -9.80 -19.49 -21.41
N ASP A 119 -11.08 -19.50 -21.01
CA ASP A 119 -12.20 -19.83 -21.89
C ASP A 119 -12.93 -18.61 -22.46
N PHE A 120 -12.39 -17.41 -22.24
CA PHE A 120 -12.99 -16.16 -22.69
C PHE A 120 -12.41 -15.73 -24.04
N ASP A 121 -13.27 -15.71 -25.06
CA ASP A 121 -12.91 -15.19 -26.38
C ASP A 121 -13.21 -13.68 -26.43
N PHE A 122 -12.15 -12.87 -26.45
CA PHE A 122 -12.24 -11.40 -26.50
C PHE A 122 -11.52 -10.80 -27.72
N ALA A 123 -11.10 -11.62 -28.69
CA ALA A 123 -10.22 -11.18 -29.78
C ALA A 123 -10.78 -9.99 -30.58
N ASP A 124 -12.10 -9.97 -30.82
CA ASP A 124 -12.74 -8.89 -31.58
C ASP A 124 -13.29 -7.76 -30.72
N LYS A 125 -12.98 -7.77 -29.40
CA LYS A 125 -13.54 -6.84 -28.42
C LYS A 125 -12.53 -5.83 -27.88
N THR A 126 -11.28 -5.86 -28.33
CA THR A 126 -10.20 -5.08 -27.71
C THR A 126 -9.94 -3.76 -28.42
N VAL A 127 -9.67 -2.73 -27.62
CA VAL A 127 -9.05 -1.49 -28.03
C VAL A 127 -7.73 -1.40 -27.27
N THR A 128 -6.63 -1.64 -27.97
CA THR A 128 -5.29 -1.62 -27.38
C THR A 128 -4.75 -0.21 -27.41
N VAL A 129 -4.36 0.31 -26.24
CA VAL A 129 -3.83 1.67 -26.09
C VAL A 129 -2.38 1.66 -25.64
N LYS A 130 -1.65 2.73 -25.97
CA LYS A 130 -0.26 2.96 -25.62
C LYS A 130 -0.14 4.25 -24.79
N GLU A 131 1.07 4.52 -24.33
CA GLU A 131 1.41 5.74 -23.58
C GLU A 131 0.89 6.98 -24.29
N GLU A 132 0.16 7.80 -23.55
CA GLU A 132 -0.43 9.09 -23.99
C GLU A 132 -1.50 8.98 -25.08
N GLU A 133 -1.93 7.78 -25.46
CA GLU A 133 -3.07 7.64 -26.37
C GLU A 133 -4.37 8.07 -25.70
N GLU A 134 -5.30 8.54 -26.50
CA GLU A 134 -6.55 9.12 -26.08
C GLU A 134 -7.74 8.28 -26.50
N LEU A 135 -8.79 8.27 -25.67
CA LEU A 135 -10.09 7.70 -26.00
C LEU A 135 -11.15 8.80 -25.83
N GLU A 136 -11.81 9.16 -26.91
CA GLU A 136 -12.85 10.19 -26.88
C GLU A 136 -14.21 9.58 -26.53
N LEU A 137 -14.91 10.24 -25.59
CA LEU A 137 -16.26 9.87 -25.18
C LEU A 137 -17.31 10.89 -25.63
N ASP A 138 -16.90 11.93 -26.31
CA ASP A 138 -17.57 13.12 -26.83
C ASP A 138 -17.08 14.40 -26.10
N SER A 139 -17.79 14.87 -25.09
CA SER A 139 -17.36 16.02 -24.29
C SER A 139 -16.19 15.68 -23.34
N LYS A 140 -15.99 14.42 -23.06
CA LYS A 140 -14.93 13.92 -22.20
C LYS A 140 -13.92 13.09 -22.99
N LYS A 141 -12.70 13.10 -22.53
CA LYS A 141 -11.59 12.38 -23.15
C LYS A 141 -10.71 11.75 -22.09
N LEU A 142 -10.35 10.49 -22.28
CA LEU A 142 -9.40 9.77 -21.45
C LEU A 142 -8.04 9.76 -22.13
N THR A 143 -6.99 10.09 -21.38
CA THR A 143 -5.60 9.93 -21.79
C THR A 143 -4.98 8.85 -20.90
N PHE A 144 -4.36 7.84 -21.52
CA PHE A 144 -3.80 6.71 -20.80
C PHE A 144 -2.32 6.90 -20.51
N ILE A 145 -1.91 6.62 -19.29
CA ILE A 145 -0.55 6.77 -18.81
C ILE A 145 -0.13 5.43 -18.22
N MET A 146 0.93 4.86 -18.77
CA MET A 146 1.43 3.56 -18.31
C MET A 146 2.13 3.72 -16.95
N ALA A 147 1.82 2.81 -16.05
CA ALA A 147 2.35 2.76 -14.69
C ALA A 147 2.90 1.35 -14.38
N PRO A 148 3.86 0.84 -15.20
CA PRO A 148 4.35 -0.52 -15.04
C PRO A 148 4.95 -0.75 -13.66
N MET A 149 4.59 -1.85 -13.04
CA MET A 149 4.99 -2.26 -11.68
C MET A 149 4.49 -1.35 -10.56
N VAL A 150 3.45 -0.56 -10.81
CA VAL A 150 2.72 0.14 -9.76
C VAL A 150 1.31 -0.49 -9.63
N HIS A 151 1.19 -1.73 -9.07
CA HIS A 151 2.31 -2.60 -8.62
C HIS A 151 2.54 -3.82 -9.53
N TRP A 152 1.71 -4.06 -10.54
CA TRP A 152 1.85 -5.11 -11.55
C TRP A 152 2.32 -4.53 -12.89
N PRO A 153 2.87 -5.38 -13.80
CA PRO A 153 3.49 -4.87 -15.04
C PRO A 153 2.53 -4.21 -16.02
N GLU A 154 1.24 -4.60 -16.01
CA GLU A 154 0.24 -4.12 -16.96
C GLU A 154 -0.46 -2.84 -16.51
N VAL A 155 -0.23 -2.35 -15.30
CA VAL A 155 -0.99 -1.23 -14.73
C VAL A 155 -0.87 0.02 -15.60
N MET A 156 -2.01 0.66 -15.83
CA MET A 156 -2.11 1.99 -16.41
C MET A 156 -3.09 2.83 -15.59
N VAL A 157 -2.89 4.13 -15.62
CA VAL A 157 -3.82 5.11 -15.06
C VAL A 157 -4.47 5.89 -16.20
N SER A 158 -5.62 6.50 -15.92
CA SER A 158 -6.40 7.23 -16.93
C SER A 158 -6.69 8.63 -16.43
N TYR A 159 -6.44 9.63 -17.27
CA TYR A 159 -6.74 11.03 -16.96
C TYR A 159 -7.88 11.54 -17.81
N GLU A 160 -8.96 11.99 -17.17
CA GLU A 160 -10.10 12.63 -17.84
C GLU A 160 -9.93 14.14 -17.80
N SER A 161 -9.76 14.75 -18.97
CA SER A 161 -9.29 16.14 -19.08
C SER A 161 -10.36 17.21 -18.89
N ALA A 162 -11.65 16.91 -19.09
CA ALA A 162 -12.74 17.89 -18.93
C ALA A 162 -12.99 18.23 -17.46
N GLU A 163 -13.04 17.21 -16.60
CA GLU A 163 -13.23 17.38 -15.15
C GLU A 163 -11.91 17.28 -14.38
N LYS A 164 -10.80 16.98 -15.06
CA LYS A 164 -9.46 16.91 -14.49
C LYS A 164 -9.34 15.84 -13.42
N VAL A 165 -9.82 14.64 -13.73
CA VAL A 165 -9.88 13.48 -12.83
C VAL A 165 -8.83 12.46 -13.22
N LEU A 166 -8.00 12.06 -12.26
CA LEU A 166 -7.06 10.96 -12.40
C LEU A 166 -7.66 9.69 -11.80
N PHE A 167 -7.87 8.68 -12.62
CA PHE A 167 -8.17 7.31 -12.17
C PHE A 167 -6.84 6.61 -11.96
N SER A 168 -6.45 6.49 -10.70
CA SER A 168 -5.05 6.23 -10.32
C SER A 168 -4.71 4.75 -10.10
N ALA A 169 -5.57 3.83 -10.50
CA ALA A 169 -5.43 2.41 -10.18
C ALA A 169 -5.25 2.24 -8.67
N ASP A 170 -4.31 1.41 -8.21
CA ASP A 170 -4.07 1.25 -6.77
C ASP A 170 -3.31 2.44 -6.14
N GLY A 171 -2.79 3.33 -6.95
CA GLY A 171 -2.14 4.54 -6.46
C GLY A 171 -3.07 5.40 -5.62
N PHE A 172 -2.58 5.89 -4.50
CA PHE A 172 -3.32 6.70 -3.51
C PHE A 172 -4.44 5.93 -2.79
N GLY A 173 -4.44 4.60 -2.90
CA GLY A 173 -5.41 3.76 -2.23
C GLY A 173 -5.15 3.57 -0.75
N THR A 174 -6.20 3.13 -0.04
CA THR A 174 -6.15 2.81 1.38
C THR A 174 -6.88 1.50 1.66
N PHE A 175 -6.53 0.85 2.76
CA PHE A 175 -7.41 -0.15 3.34
C PHE A 175 -8.62 0.55 4.00
N GLY A 176 -9.66 -0.23 4.26
CA GLY A 176 -10.87 0.25 4.90
C GLY A 176 -12.03 0.47 3.93
N ALA A 177 -13.22 0.05 4.33
CA ALA A 177 -14.47 0.34 3.62
C ALA A 177 -14.75 1.86 3.66
N LEU A 178 -15.45 2.40 2.66
CA LEU A 178 -15.67 3.85 2.57
C LEU A 178 -16.50 4.40 3.73
N ASP A 179 -17.40 3.62 4.29
CA ASP A 179 -18.20 4.02 5.45
C ASP A 179 -17.49 3.81 6.81
N ALA A 180 -16.30 3.25 6.79
CA ALA A 180 -15.48 2.96 7.96
C ALA A 180 -14.11 3.67 7.90
N GLN A 181 -13.97 4.70 7.07
CA GLN A 181 -12.73 5.48 6.99
C GLN A 181 -12.49 6.25 8.29
N GLU A 182 -11.27 6.19 8.77
CA GLU A 182 -10.81 7.01 9.89
C GLU A 182 -10.33 8.37 9.37
N ASP A 183 -10.24 9.35 10.27
CA ASP A 183 -9.80 10.69 9.90
C ASP A 183 -8.34 10.76 9.42
N ASP A 184 -7.53 9.76 9.77
CA ASP A 184 -6.12 9.68 9.37
C ASP A 184 -5.94 8.81 8.11
N TRP A 185 -6.12 9.45 6.94
CA TRP A 185 -5.86 8.80 5.65
C TRP A 185 -4.44 8.22 5.58
N ALA A 186 -3.44 8.95 6.10
CA ALA A 186 -2.04 8.60 5.94
C ALA A 186 -1.68 7.24 6.57
N CYS A 187 -2.27 6.89 7.68
CA CYS A 187 -2.02 5.62 8.37
C CYS A 187 -2.34 4.41 7.46
N GLU A 188 -3.56 4.32 6.95
CA GLU A 188 -3.99 3.22 6.10
C GLU A 188 -3.40 3.29 4.69
N ALA A 189 -3.17 4.49 4.16
CA ALA A 189 -2.49 4.66 2.86
C ALA A 189 -1.03 4.24 2.94
N ARG A 190 -0.33 4.55 4.04
CA ARG A 190 1.07 4.17 4.27
C ARG A 190 1.19 2.66 4.43
N ARG A 191 0.27 2.03 5.19
CA ARG A 191 0.22 0.57 5.35
C ARG A 191 -0.02 -0.12 4.01
N TYR A 192 -0.96 0.40 3.22
CA TYR A 192 -1.22 -0.10 1.86
C TYR A 192 0.02 0.07 0.97
N TYR A 193 0.56 1.28 0.88
CA TYR A 193 1.68 1.60 -0.01
C TYR A 193 2.91 0.74 0.26
N PHE A 194 3.42 0.73 1.48
CA PHE A 194 4.69 0.04 1.76
C PHE A 194 4.59 -1.47 1.64
N ASN A 195 3.44 -2.06 1.94
CA ASN A 195 3.25 -3.49 1.81
C ASN A 195 3.06 -3.95 0.37
N ILE A 196 2.41 -3.15 -0.45
CA ILE A 196 2.00 -3.53 -1.81
C ILE A 196 2.90 -2.91 -2.88
N CYS A 197 3.22 -1.63 -2.77
CA CYS A 197 4.02 -0.88 -3.76
C CYS A 197 5.45 -0.60 -3.33
N GLY A 198 5.80 -0.78 -2.08
CA GLY A 198 7.04 -0.29 -1.47
C GLY A 198 8.33 -0.64 -2.21
N LYS A 199 8.41 -1.84 -2.77
CA LYS A 199 9.56 -2.29 -3.59
C LYS A 199 9.76 -1.44 -4.84
N TYR A 200 8.70 -0.84 -5.36
CA TYR A 200 8.67 -0.22 -6.68
C TYR A 200 8.74 1.31 -6.65
N GLY A 201 9.52 1.86 -5.72
CA GLY A 201 9.64 3.31 -5.55
C GLY A 201 10.11 4.04 -6.81
N VAL A 202 11.05 3.47 -7.58
CA VAL A 202 11.52 4.06 -8.84
C VAL A 202 10.37 4.19 -9.85
N GLN A 203 9.55 3.16 -9.97
CA GLN A 203 8.40 3.14 -10.87
C GLN A 203 7.33 4.14 -10.42
N VAL A 204 7.10 4.26 -9.12
CA VAL A 204 6.19 5.28 -8.57
C VAL A 204 6.71 6.69 -8.87
N GLN A 205 8.02 6.94 -8.71
CA GLN A 205 8.63 8.22 -9.08
C GLN A 205 8.43 8.54 -10.56
N ASN A 206 8.57 7.56 -11.45
CA ASN A 206 8.32 7.75 -12.87
C ASN A 206 6.86 8.14 -13.14
N LEU A 207 5.92 7.49 -12.47
CA LEU A 207 4.49 7.83 -12.57
C LEU A 207 4.22 9.26 -12.07
N LEU A 208 4.80 9.65 -10.93
CA LEU A 208 4.63 10.99 -10.38
C LEU A 208 5.16 12.08 -11.31
N LYS A 209 6.28 11.82 -12.01
CA LYS A 209 6.83 12.75 -13.02
C LYS A 209 5.89 12.94 -14.20
N LYS A 210 5.26 11.88 -14.66
CA LYS A 210 4.25 11.95 -15.73
C LYS A 210 3.01 12.71 -15.26
N ALA A 211 2.52 12.40 -14.06
CA ALA A 211 1.34 13.05 -13.47
C ALA A 211 1.56 14.53 -13.18
N ALA A 212 2.78 14.95 -12.89
CA ALA A 212 3.11 16.36 -12.62
C ALA A 212 2.84 17.28 -13.82
N LYS A 213 2.74 16.73 -15.03
CA LYS A 213 2.41 17.48 -16.26
C LYS A 213 0.91 17.70 -16.43
N LEU A 214 0.09 17.11 -15.60
CA LEU A 214 -1.36 17.13 -15.67
C LEU A 214 -1.94 18.10 -14.63
N ASP A 215 -3.04 18.75 -14.98
CA ASP A 215 -3.83 19.52 -14.03
C ASP A 215 -4.86 18.59 -13.40
N ILE A 216 -4.56 18.07 -12.23
CA ILE A 216 -5.39 17.10 -11.52
C ILE A 216 -6.17 17.80 -10.42
N GLN A 217 -7.50 17.69 -10.46
CA GLN A 217 -8.41 18.25 -9.46
C GLN A 217 -9.03 17.18 -8.56
N LYS A 218 -9.11 15.93 -9.04
CA LYS A 218 -9.61 14.79 -8.28
C LYS A 218 -8.78 13.55 -8.58
N ILE A 219 -8.62 12.71 -7.57
CA ILE A 219 -8.00 11.38 -7.71
C ILE A 219 -9.01 10.33 -7.31
N CYS A 220 -9.27 9.40 -8.21
CA CYS A 220 -10.19 8.28 -8.03
C CYS A 220 -9.39 6.98 -7.97
N PRO A 221 -9.01 6.50 -6.77
CA PRO A 221 -8.27 5.25 -6.62
C PRO A 221 -9.19 4.03 -6.69
N LEU A 222 -8.59 2.85 -6.82
CA LEU A 222 -9.32 1.58 -6.81
C LEU A 222 -9.67 1.09 -5.40
N HIS A 223 -9.06 1.66 -4.37
CA HIS A 223 -9.40 1.44 -2.97
C HIS A 223 -9.39 2.78 -2.21
N GLY A 224 -10.27 2.91 -1.23
CA GLY A 224 -10.27 4.08 -0.37
C GLY A 224 -11.03 5.28 -0.95
N PRO A 225 -10.97 6.43 -0.26
CA PRO A 225 -11.78 7.59 -0.62
C PRO A 225 -11.29 8.28 -1.89
N VAL A 226 -12.25 8.91 -2.59
CA VAL A 226 -11.94 9.86 -3.67
C VAL A 226 -11.30 11.10 -3.03
N LEU A 227 -10.20 11.56 -3.62
CA LEU A 227 -9.46 12.73 -3.12
C LEU A 227 -9.76 13.93 -4.02
N ASP A 228 -10.34 14.98 -3.46
CA ASP A 228 -10.76 16.16 -4.19
C ASP A 228 -10.28 17.49 -3.59
N GLU A 229 -9.59 17.42 -2.46
CA GLU A 229 -9.03 18.58 -1.77
C GLU A 229 -7.59 18.30 -1.38
N ASN A 230 -6.77 19.34 -1.34
CA ASN A 230 -5.41 19.28 -0.79
C ASN A 230 -4.52 18.21 -1.45
N LEU A 231 -4.66 18.03 -2.77
CA LEU A 231 -3.98 16.96 -3.50
C LEU A 231 -2.46 17.03 -3.40
N GLY A 232 -1.90 18.22 -3.26
CA GLY A 232 -0.44 18.40 -3.08
C GLY A 232 0.10 17.68 -1.86
N TRP A 233 -0.69 17.55 -0.80
CA TRP A 233 -0.30 16.83 0.41
C TRP A 233 -0.21 15.31 0.16
N TYR A 234 -1.22 14.74 -0.49
CA TYR A 234 -1.22 13.30 -0.84
C TYR A 234 -0.08 12.96 -1.80
N ILE A 235 0.09 13.77 -2.84
CA ILE A 235 1.17 13.59 -3.82
C ILE A 235 2.54 13.75 -3.16
N GLY A 236 2.68 14.70 -2.23
CA GLY A 236 3.89 14.92 -1.45
C GLY A 236 4.28 13.71 -0.60
N LEU A 237 3.31 13.04 0.01
CA LEU A 237 3.56 11.81 0.76
C LEU A 237 4.06 10.68 -0.16
N TYR A 238 3.42 10.48 -1.30
CA TYR A 238 3.88 9.49 -2.29
C TYR A 238 5.29 9.80 -2.81
N ASP A 239 5.62 11.07 -2.99
CA ASP A 239 6.97 11.48 -3.38
C ASP A 239 7.98 11.10 -2.29
N THR A 240 7.68 11.41 -1.03
CA THR A 240 8.53 11.04 0.11
C THR A 240 8.71 9.52 0.21
N TRP A 241 7.61 8.76 0.19
CA TRP A 241 7.65 7.31 0.33
C TRP A 241 8.42 6.64 -0.80
N SER A 242 8.17 7.05 -2.04
CA SER A 242 8.79 6.44 -3.22
C SER A 242 10.27 6.77 -3.37
N LYS A 243 10.75 7.82 -2.72
CA LYS A 243 12.18 8.15 -2.58
C LYS A 243 12.84 7.42 -1.43
N TYR A 244 12.07 6.64 -0.66
CA TYR A 244 12.54 5.97 0.56
C TYR A 244 13.07 6.97 1.60
N GLU A 245 12.50 8.15 1.63
CA GLU A 245 12.79 9.15 2.66
C GLU A 245 11.86 8.95 3.86
N PRO A 246 12.32 9.19 5.08
CA PRO A 246 11.45 9.10 6.25
C PRO A 246 10.42 10.23 6.25
N GLU A 247 9.19 9.88 6.57
CA GLU A 247 8.12 10.85 6.75
C GLU A 247 8.23 11.57 8.09
N THR A 248 8.67 10.85 9.12
CA THR A 248 8.74 11.33 10.51
C THR A 248 10.16 11.22 11.03
N ASP A 249 10.70 12.33 11.51
CA ASP A 249 11.96 12.34 12.24
C ASP A 249 11.71 11.83 13.67
N GLY A 250 12.04 10.58 13.90
CA GLY A 250 11.76 9.91 15.15
C GLY A 250 12.37 8.51 15.21
N VAL A 251 11.95 7.73 16.19
CA VAL A 251 12.49 6.39 16.45
C VAL A 251 11.35 5.38 16.53
N PHE A 252 11.48 4.30 15.77
CA PHE A 252 10.64 3.12 15.90
C PHE A 252 11.41 2.00 16.59
N ILE A 253 10.89 1.49 17.70
CA ILE A 253 11.46 0.38 18.43
C ILE A 253 10.61 -0.87 18.13
N ALA A 254 11.21 -1.82 17.39
CA ALA A 254 10.59 -3.10 17.04
C ALA A 254 11.23 -4.19 17.90
N TYR A 255 10.45 -4.87 18.71
CA TYR A 255 11.00 -5.92 19.57
C TYR A 255 10.13 -7.18 19.55
N CYS A 256 10.71 -8.27 19.94
CA CYS A 256 10.02 -9.50 20.32
C CYS A 256 10.65 -10.09 21.58
N SER A 257 9.89 -10.89 22.32
CA SER A 257 10.30 -11.42 23.60
C SER A 257 9.65 -12.79 23.82
N VAL A 258 10.38 -13.71 24.42
CA VAL A 258 9.86 -15.07 24.70
C VAL A 258 9.13 -15.08 26.06
N HIS A 259 9.81 -14.68 27.13
CA HIS A 259 9.30 -14.74 28.49
C HIS A 259 9.26 -13.38 29.22
N GLY A 260 9.47 -12.28 28.49
CA GLY A 260 9.33 -10.93 29.03
C GLY A 260 10.65 -10.23 29.38
N ASN A 261 11.78 -10.91 29.41
CA ASN A 261 13.06 -10.27 29.72
C ASN A 261 13.49 -9.28 28.62
N THR A 262 13.37 -9.68 27.36
CA THR A 262 13.68 -8.80 26.22
C THR A 262 12.70 -7.64 26.17
N ALA A 263 11.43 -7.88 26.47
CA ALA A 263 10.41 -6.82 26.53
C ALA A 263 10.77 -5.75 27.56
N LYS A 264 11.24 -6.13 28.75
CA LYS A 264 11.67 -5.18 29.78
C LYS A 264 12.83 -4.32 29.30
N ALA A 265 13.80 -4.91 28.59
CA ALA A 265 14.91 -4.15 28.02
C ALA A 265 14.43 -3.16 26.95
N ALA A 266 13.49 -3.57 26.10
CA ALA A 266 12.91 -2.70 25.10
C ALA A 266 12.13 -1.53 25.70
N GLU A 267 11.33 -1.79 26.72
CA GLU A 267 10.58 -0.76 27.46
C GLU A 267 11.53 0.22 28.15
N LYS A 268 12.60 -0.27 28.76
CA LYS A 268 13.62 0.57 29.40
C LYS A 268 14.32 1.45 28.39
N LEU A 269 14.71 0.91 27.24
CA LEU A 269 15.33 1.71 26.18
C LEU A 269 14.36 2.77 25.64
N CYS A 270 13.09 2.42 25.47
CA CYS A 270 12.06 3.37 25.07
C CYS A 270 11.96 4.54 26.06
N GLU A 271 11.93 4.25 27.34
CA GLU A 271 11.92 5.25 28.41
C GLU A 271 13.17 6.16 28.32
N ILE A 272 14.34 5.57 28.15
CA ILE A 272 15.61 6.32 28.03
C ILE A 272 15.58 7.23 26.80
N ILE A 273 15.20 6.71 25.64
CA ILE A 273 15.14 7.52 24.42
C ILE A 273 14.14 8.67 24.57
N LYS A 274 12.96 8.41 25.11
CA LYS A 274 11.95 9.46 25.35
C LYS A 274 12.45 10.56 26.29
N SER A 275 13.32 10.22 27.25
CA SER A 275 13.91 11.20 28.17
C SER A 275 14.94 12.11 27.51
N LYS A 276 15.46 11.72 26.34
CA LYS A 276 16.55 12.41 25.64
C LYS A 276 16.10 13.20 24.41
N THR A 277 14.85 13.09 24.00
CA THR A 277 14.37 13.73 22.78
C THR A 277 12.88 14.07 22.86
N ASP A 278 12.50 15.15 22.16
CA ASP A 278 11.09 15.49 21.92
C ASP A 278 10.54 14.85 20.63
N LYS A 279 11.39 14.15 19.87
CA LYS A 279 10.97 13.44 18.66
C LYS A 279 9.98 12.34 18.99
N LYS A 280 9.16 11.97 18.02
CA LYS A 280 8.20 10.87 18.18
C LYS A 280 8.94 9.55 18.38
N VAL A 281 8.55 8.80 19.39
CA VAL A 281 9.06 7.45 19.66
C VAL A 281 7.88 6.50 19.71
N SER A 282 7.92 5.48 18.87
CA SER A 282 6.93 4.38 18.84
C SER A 282 7.61 3.08 19.22
N ILE A 283 6.87 2.19 19.88
CA ILE A 283 7.35 0.86 20.25
C ILE A 283 6.28 -0.17 19.92
N ALA A 284 6.69 -1.29 19.35
CA ALA A 284 5.79 -2.39 19.00
C ALA A 284 6.39 -3.74 19.36
N ASP A 285 5.57 -4.61 19.93
CA ASP A 285 5.85 -6.04 20.10
C ASP A 285 5.44 -6.77 18.81
N LEU A 286 6.40 -7.20 18.03
CA LEU A 286 6.18 -7.86 16.73
C LEU A 286 5.32 -9.11 16.84
N SER A 287 5.32 -9.77 17.99
CA SER A 287 4.50 -10.97 18.23
C SER A 287 3.03 -10.64 18.45
N ARG A 288 2.69 -9.39 18.77
CA ARG A 288 1.34 -8.95 19.17
C ARG A 288 0.72 -7.93 18.24
N THR A 289 1.48 -7.40 17.30
CA THR A 289 1.03 -6.40 16.35
C THR A 289 0.92 -6.98 14.95
N ASP A 290 0.14 -6.32 14.07
CA ASP A 290 0.07 -6.67 12.67
C ASP A 290 1.42 -6.38 11.99
N LEU A 291 1.99 -7.37 11.33
CA LEU A 291 3.27 -7.24 10.63
C LEU A 291 3.22 -6.12 9.57
N ALA A 292 2.11 -5.98 8.88
CA ALA A 292 1.95 -4.93 7.87
C ALA A 292 2.06 -3.53 8.49
N GLU A 293 1.54 -3.34 9.69
CA GLU A 293 1.66 -2.08 10.42
C GLU A 293 3.08 -1.85 10.94
N ASP A 294 3.75 -2.89 11.39
CA ASP A 294 5.15 -2.81 11.81
C ASP A 294 6.07 -2.43 10.65
N ILE A 295 5.81 -2.95 9.46
CA ILE A 295 6.54 -2.59 8.24
C ILE A 295 6.29 -1.11 7.89
N GLU A 296 5.04 -0.67 7.94
CA GLU A 296 4.69 0.73 7.74
C GLU A 296 5.48 1.64 8.69
N ASP A 297 5.50 1.32 9.96
CA ASP A 297 6.20 2.12 10.98
C ASP A 297 7.71 2.14 10.74
N ALA A 298 8.30 1.03 10.32
CA ALA A 298 9.71 0.99 9.98
C ALA A 298 10.06 2.00 8.87
N PHE A 299 9.25 2.08 7.83
CA PHE A 299 9.45 3.03 6.74
C PHE A 299 9.08 4.47 7.11
N ARG A 300 8.14 4.65 8.02
CA ARG A 300 7.70 5.97 8.45
C ARG A 300 8.81 6.76 9.15
N PHE A 301 9.54 6.10 10.05
CA PHE A 301 10.51 6.73 10.93
C PHE A 301 11.91 6.78 10.34
N SER A 302 12.66 7.82 10.69
CA SER A 302 14.06 8.01 10.27
C SER A 302 15.03 7.03 10.93
N ARG A 303 14.66 6.48 12.09
CA ARG A 303 15.50 5.61 12.90
C ARG A 303 14.72 4.41 13.40
N MET A 304 15.42 3.29 13.57
CA MET A 304 14.82 2.08 14.10
C MET A 304 15.77 1.41 15.08
N VAL A 305 15.23 0.88 16.17
CA VAL A 305 15.94 -0.05 17.05
C VAL A 305 15.27 -1.40 16.94
N VAL A 306 16.04 -2.44 16.63
CA VAL A 306 15.57 -3.82 16.59
C VAL A 306 16.10 -4.59 17.80
N ILE A 307 15.19 -5.21 18.53
CA ILE A 307 15.48 -5.87 19.81
C ILE A 307 14.87 -7.27 19.80
N ALA A 308 15.72 -8.29 19.89
CA ALA A 308 15.24 -9.67 19.79
C ALA A 308 16.11 -10.66 20.57
N PRO A 309 15.49 -11.76 21.05
CA PRO A 309 16.25 -12.87 21.64
C PRO A 309 16.83 -13.77 20.55
N SER A 310 17.93 -14.44 20.91
CA SER A 310 18.51 -15.52 20.13
C SER A 310 17.59 -16.74 20.16
N TYR A 311 17.50 -17.43 19.03
CA TYR A 311 16.68 -18.62 18.92
C TYR A 311 17.22 -19.52 17.80
N ASP A 312 17.32 -20.81 18.04
CA ASP A 312 17.82 -21.79 17.06
C ASP A 312 19.13 -21.40 16.36
N GLY A 313 20.05 -20.78 17.10
CA GLY A 313 21.33 -20.32 16.57
C GLY A 313 21.27 -19.09 15.69
N GLY A 314 20.14 -18.40 15.67
CA GLY A 314 19.88 -17.19 14.90
C GLY A 314 19.09 -16.17 15.72
N VAL A 315 18.09 -15.58 15.12
CA VAL A 315 17.20 -14.61 15.75
C VAL A 315 15.77 -15.18 15.83
N PHE A 316 15.02 -14.76 16.84
CA PHE A 316 13.63 -15.18 17.03
C PHE A 316 12.81 -15.00 15.73
N PRO A 317 11.97 -15.99 15.37
CA PRO A 317 11.37 -16.09 14.03
C PRO A 317 10.63 -14.83 13.55
N ILE A 318 9.84 -14.17 14.39
CA ILE A 318 9.08 -13.00 13.94
C ILE A 318 9.99 -11.82 13.58
N MET A 319 11.13 -11.64 14.27
CA MET A 319 12.12 -10.64 13.91
C MET A 319 12.79 -10.98 12.58
N ASN A 320 13.10 -12.26 12.37
CA ASN A 320 13.66 -12.74 11.11
C ASN A 320 12.71 -12.44 9.94
N ASP A 321 11.43 -12.75 10.12
CA ASP A 321 10.40 -12.48 9.12
C ASP A 321 10.24 -10.98 8.85
N PHE A 322 10.20 -10.17 9.90
CA PHE A 322 10.12 -8.71 9.79
C PHE A 322 11.29 -8.13 8.99
N LEU A 323 12.52 -8.48 9.33
CA LEU A 323 13.70 -7.97 8.63
C LEU A 323 13.79 -8.49 7.19
N HIS A 324 13.36 -9.72 6.93
CA HIS A 324 13.27 -10.26 5.59
C HIS A 324 12.31 -9.42 4.73
N HIS A 325 11.13 -9.10 5.25
CA HIS A 325 10.16 -8.25 4.53
C HIS A 325 10.71 -6.85 4.27
N LEU A 326 11.37 -6.24 5.24
CA LEU A 326 11.99 -4.92 5.03
C LEU A 326 13.03 -4.97 3.91
N LYS A 327 13.86 -6.00 3.90
CA LYS A 327 14.88 -6.18 2.86
C LYS A 327 14.26 -6.28 1.47
N ILE A 328 13.27 -7.16 1.28
CA ILE A 328 12.67 -7.36 -0.06
C ILE A 328 11.82 -6.17 -0.51
N LYS A 329 11.33 -5.35 0.42
CA LYS A 329 10.57 -4.12 0.11
C LYS A 329 11.46 -2.90 -0.09
N GLY A 330 12.78 -3.07 0.03
CA GLY A 330 13.74 -2.01 -0.28
C GLY A 330 14.03 -1.02 0.85
N TYR A 331 13.88 -1.45 2.11
CA TYR A 331 14.23 -0.61 3.27
C TYR A 331 15.66 -0.07 3.13
N LYS A 332 15.83 1.24 3.25
CA LYS A 332 17.10 1.95 3.07
C LYS A 332 17.03 3.36 3.64
N ASN A 333 18.17 4.07 3.63
CA ASN A 333 18.27 5.46 4.03
C ASN A 333 17.83 5.72 5.47
N ARG A 334 18.13 4.80 6.38
CA ARG A 334 17.76 4.88 7.80
C ARG A 334 18.97 4.57 8.68
N LYS A 335 18.85 4.96 9.95
CA LYS A 335 19.80 4.62 11.00
C LYS A 335 19.19 3.55 11.89
N VAL A 336 19.95 2.51 12.19
CA VAL A 336 19.45 1.35 12.94
C VAL A 336 20.41 0.96 14.05
N ALA A 337 19.86 0.66 15.24
CA ALA A 337 20.59 0.10 16.37
C ALA A 337 20.04 -1.27 16.75
N MET A 338 20.85 -2.08 17.41
CA MET A 338 20.51 -3.46 17.76
C MET A 338 20.68 -3.72 19.25
N VAL A 339 19.71 -4.45 19.81
CA VAL A 339 19.80 -5.05 21.15
C VAL A 339 19.46 -6.55 21.03
N GLU A 340 20.27 -7.41 21.61
CA GLU A 340 20.00 -8.84 21.60
C GLU A 340 19.86 -9.39 23.02
N ASN A 341 19.21 -10.53 23.14
CA ASN A 341 19.17 -11.30 24.37
C ASN A 341 19.56 -12.76 24.08
N GLY A 342 20.47 -13.29 24.87
CA GLY A 342 20.88 -14.69 24.77
C GLY A 342 21.64 -15.12 26.02
N SER A 343 21.20 -16.23 26.65
CA SER A 343 21.72 -16.66 27.93
C SER A 343 23.10 -17.30 27.83
N TRP A 344 23.34 -18.18 26.81
CA TRP A 344 24.60 -18.94 26.70
C TRP A 344 25.34 -18.73 25.37
N ALA A 345 24.67 -18.41 24.29
CA ALA A 345 25.29 -18.21 22.97
C ALA A 345 24.50 -17.18 22.17
N PRO A 346 24.62 -15.88 22.51
CA PRO A 346 23.90 -14.84 21.80
C PRO A 346 24.23 -14.83 20.32
N SER A 347 23.20 -14.95 19.48
CA SER A 347 23.31 -15.04 18.01
C SER A 347 22.40 -14.06 17.27
N ALA A 348 21.44 -13.42 17.98
CA ALA A 348 20.44 -12.56 17.37
C ALA A 348 21.05 -11.38 16.65
N ALA A 349 21.99 -10.66 17.28
CA ALA A 349 22.60 -9.48 16.67
C ALA A 349 23.34 -9.78 15.39
N LYS A 350 24.07 -10.90 15.34
CA LYS A 350 24.78 -11.34 14.13
C LYS A 350 23.80 -11.58 12.98
N THR A 351 22.70 -12.26 13.25
CA THR A 351 21.66 -12.54 12.23
C THR A 351 20.97 -11.26 11.76
N MET A 352 20.58 -10.38 12.70
CA MET A 352 19.98 -9.09 12.37
C MET A 352 20.94 -8.23 11.53
N ARG A 353 22.23 -8.20 11.89
CA ARG A 353 23.26 -7.46 11.16
C ARG A 353 23.37 -7.93 9.71
N THR A 354 23.29 -9.23 9.46
CA THR A 354 23.34 -9.77 8.11
C THR A 354 22.26 -9.19 7.22
N TYR A 355 21.03 -9.05 7.73
CA TYR A 355 19.95 -8.38 7.00
C TYR A 355 20.25 -6.90 6.76
N LEU A 356 20.68 -6.19 7.81
CA LEU A 356 20.88 -4.73 7.74
C LEU A 356 22.04 -4.36 6.81
N GLU A 357 23.10 -5.13 6.78
CA GLU A 357 24.26 -4.91 5.89
C GLU A 357 23.91 -5.10 4.41
N GLU A 358 22.90 -5.89 4.10
CA GLU A 358 22.39 -6.07 2.74
C GLU A 358 21.44 -4.96 2.29
N MET A 359 21.03 -4.09 3.20
CA MET A 359 20.15 -2.95 2.93
C MET A 359 20.98 -1.71 2.55
N LYS A 360 20.56 -1.04 1.49
CA LYS A 360 21.32 0.10 0.94
C LYS A 360 21.23 1.32 1.86
N ASN A 361 22.38 1.93 2.14
CA ASN A 361 22.47 3.17 2.93
C ASN A 361 21.75 3.08 4.28
N VAL A 362 21.93 1.94 4.97
CA VAL A 362 21.53 1.76 6.36
C VAL A 362 22.75 1.92 7.23
N GLU A 363 22.76 2.94 8.08
CA GLU A 363 23.81 3.20 9.06
C GLU A 363 23.51 2.39 10.31
N ILE A 364 24.41 1.48 10.66
CA ILE A 364 24.28 0.65 11.87
C ILE A 364 25.06 1.33 13.00
N CYS A 365 24.40 1.60 14.11
CA CYS A 365 25.06 2.16 15.29
C CYS A 365 26.16 1.25 15.83
N PRO A 366 27.29 1.80 16.27
CA PRO A 366 28.43 0.99 16.75
C PRO A 366 28.10 0.13 17.97
N THR A 367 27.30 0.64 18.91
CA THR A 367 26.97 -0.10 20.13
C THR A 367 25.90 -1.13 19.87
N VAL A 368 26.22 -2.39 20.17
CA VAL A 368 25.26 -3.48 20.25
C VAL A 368 25.14 -3.91 21.70
N VAL A 369 23.95 -3.85 22.27
CA VAL A 369 23.74 -4.22 23.66
C VAL A 369 23.34 -5.69 23.72
N THR A 370 24.06 -6.48 24.51
CA THR A 370 23.75 -7.89 24.74
C THR A 370 23.23 -8.08 26.16
N ILE A 371 21.98 -8.48 26.26
CA ILE A 371 21.33 -8.83 27.53
C ILE A 371 21.42 -10.35 27.71
N ARG A 372 21.81 -10.80 28.89
CA ARG A 372 21.84 -12.22 29.21
C ARG A 372 20.70 -12.56 30.16
N SER A 373 19.59 -13.01 29.59
CA SER A 373 18.32 -13.25 30.27
C SER A 373 17.75 -11.97 30.89
N ALA A 374 17.84 -11.78 32.17
CA ALA A 374 17.35 -10.55 32.81
C ALA A 374 18.31 -9.37 32.58
N MET A 375 17.74 -8.21 32.32
CA MET A 375 18.47 -6.94 32.26
C MET A 375 19.06 -6.62 33.65
N LYS A 376 20.31 -6.15 33.66
CA LYS A 376 21.07 -5.84 34.88
C LYS A 376 21.44 -4.37 34.91
N GLU A 377 21.86 -3.88 36.09
CA GLU A 377 22.31 -2.50 36.27
C GLU A 377 23.41 -2.12 35.27
N GLU A 378 24.33 -3.04 34.98
CA GLU A 378 25.43 -2.79 34.05
C GLU A 378 24.96 -2.57 32.60
N ASN A 379 23.74 -3.02 32.26
CA ASN A 379 23.18 -2.81 30.94
C ASN A 379 22.62 -1.39 30.76
N ILE A 380 22.27 -0.70 31.83
CA ILE A 380 21.68 0.64 31.77
C ILE A 380 22.60 1.66 31.06
N PRO A 381 23.87 1.80 31.44
CA PRO A 381 24.79 2.70 30.72
C PRO A 381 24.96 2.30 29.24
N GLN A 382 24.91 1.02 28.92
CA GLN A 382 24.99 0.53 27.53
C GLN A 382 23.79 0.96 26.72
N LEU A 383 22.59 0.85 27.30
CA LEU A 383 21.34 1.32 26.67
C LEU A 383 21.34 2.83 26.49
N GLU A 384 21.85 3.59 27.45
CA GLU A 384 21.99 5.05 27.37
C GLU A 384 22.93 5.44 26.23
N GLN A 385 24.06 4.76 26.08
CA GLN A 385 24.99 5.01 24.98
C GLN A 385 24.35 4.71 23.64
N LEU A 386 23.64 3.58 23.52
CA LEU A 386 22.90 3.24 22.29
C LEU A 386 21.87 4.33 21.98
N ALA A 387 21.15 4.81 22.99
CA ALA A 387 20.18 5.90 22.81
C ALA A 387 20.83 7.17 22.26
N ASP A 388 22.00 7.54 22.79
CA ASP A 388 22.74 8.71 22.29
C ASP A 388 23.18 8.52 20.83
N GLU A 389 23.63 7.32 20.47
CA GLU A 389 24.05 7.00 19.10
C GLU A 389 22.88 7.05 18.11
N ILE A 390 21.72 6.47 18.46
CA ILE A 390 20.56 6.46 17.56
C ILE A 390 20.00 7.87 17.37
N LEU A 391 20.08 8.72 18.37
CA LEU A 391 19.60 10.09 18.32
C LEU A 391 20.62 11.09 17.72
N GLY A 392 21.85 10.68 17.62
CA GLY A 392 22.95 11.52 17.12
C GLY A 392 22.99 11.79 15.64
#